data_923c54cf84cf3169698daa8c2bff1aa8
#
_entry.id   923c54cf84cf3169698daa8c2bff1aa8
#
_cell.length_a   1.000
_cell.length_b   1.000
_cell.length_c   1.000
_cell.angle_alpha   90.00
_cell.angle_beta   90.00
_cell.angle_gamma   90.00
#
_symmetry.space_group_name_H-M   'P 1'
#
loop_
_entity.id
_entity.type
_entity.pdbx_description
1 polymer ?
#
loop_
_entity_poly.entity_id
_entity_poly.type
_entity_poly.pdbx_seq_one_letter_code
_entity_poly.pdbx_strand_id
1 'polypeptide(L)'
;VSAMAAMIFIAMVFPILVFAERIPGYSELLIERKSGEIKSSLVIVFSMFAVLICVCWGWIGEKYLVIASVFAWGLGDAAAALVGKRFGKHYIEGKLVEGRKSLEGTLAMFVVSFVSVMGVLLVNGSVEWYGYVPIAAATAAVCAVVELYTKGGMDTLTCPFAAAAILIPLVRLWGV
;
A
#
# COMPACT_ATOMS: atom_id res chain seq x y z
N VAL A 1 -0.26 5.31 22.14
CA VAL A 1 0.27 6.64 21.74
C VAL A 1 0.22 6.83 20.25
N SER A 2 0.75 5.92 19.43
CA SER A 2 0.82 6.05 17.97
C SER A 2 -0.54 5.99 17.26
N ALA A 3 -1.46 5.11 17.69
CA ALA A 3 -2.81 5.07 17.16
C ALA A 3 -3.59 6.38 17.47
N MET A 4 -3.40 6.93 18.68
CA MET A 4 -3.95 8.24 19.02
C MET A 4 -3.34 9.35 18.15
N ALA A 5 -2.03 9.33 17.91
CA ALA A 5 -1.38 10.29 17.03
C ALA A 5 -1.92 10.22 15.59
N ALA A 6 -2.10 9.02 15.04
CA ALA A 6 -2.70 8.83 13.71
C ALA A 6 -4.15 9.34 13.67
N MET A 7 -4.95 9.06 14.70
CA MET A 7 -6.34 9.55 14.79
C MET A 7 -6.40 11.07 14.95
N ILE A 8 -5.52 11.66 15.77
CA ILE A 8 -5.43 13.13 15.91
C ILE A 8 -5.03 13.75 14.57
N PHE A 9 -4.07 13.16 13.86
CA PHE A 9 -3.66 13.64 12.54
C PHE A 9 -4.81 13.61 11.53
N ILE A 10 -5.58 12.53 11.47
CA ILE A 10 -6.80 12.44 10.64
C ILE A 10 -7.80 13.55 11.04
N ALA A 11 -8.04 13.71 12.34
CA ALA A 11 -8.98 14.71 12.85
C ALA A 11 -8.54 16.16 12.57
N MET A 12 -7.24 16.42 12.46
CA MET A 12 -6.71 17.74 12.11
C MET A 12 -6.70 17.98 10.59
N VAL A 13 -6.30 16.98 9.81
CA VAL A 13 -6.16 17.11 8.35
C VAL A 13 -7.53 17.22 7.68
N PHE A 14 -8.53 16.51 8.16
CA PHE A 14 -9.87 16.53 7.57
C PHE A 14 -10.52 17.92 7.54
N PRO A 15 -10.58 18.68 8.65
CA PRO A 15 -11.10 20.06 8.62
C PRO A 15 -10.27 20.99 7.73
N ILE A 16 -8.94 20.83 7.70
CA ILE A 16 -8.06 21.64 6.84
C ILE A 16 -8.41 21.41 5.36
N LEU A 17 -8.62 20.17 4.94
CA LEU A 17 -9.03 19.84 3.57
C LEU A 17 -10.42 20.40 3.22
N VAL A 18 -11.39 20.28 4.14
CA VAL A 18 -12.73 20.87 3.97
C VAL A 18 -12.67 22.39 3.84
N PHE A 19 -11.76 23.04 4.57
CA PHE A 19 -11.55 24.48 4.50
C PHE A 19 -10.83 24.87 3.20
N ALA A 20 -9.83 24.10 2.79
CA ALA A 20 -9.10 24.32 1.55
C ALA A 20 -9.99 24.25 0.30
N GLU A 21 -10.99 23.36 0.27
CA GLU A 21 -11.99 23.28 -0.80
C GLU A 21 -12.81 24.57 -0.98
N ARG A 22 -12.86 25.45 0.03
CA ARG A 22 -13.56 26.74 -0.04
C ARG A 22 -12.72 27.85 -0.67
N ILE A 23 -11.43 27.61 -0.92
CA ILE A 23 -10.54 28.59 -1.53
C ILE A 23 -10.78 28.58 -3.06
N PRO A 24 -11.14 29.72 -3.68
CA PRO A 24 -11.29 29.79 -5.13
C PRO A 24 -9.95 29.48 -5.82
N GLY A 25 -9.97 28.56 -6.81
CA GLY A 25 -8.77 28.08 -7.49
C GLY A 25 -8.18 26.75 -6.94
N TYR A 26 -8.69 26.23 -5.84
CA TYR A 26 -8.25 24.94 -5.28
C TYR A 26 -8.42 23.77 -6.27
N SER A 27 -9.55 23.77 -7.01
CA SER A 27 -9.84 22.77 -8.03
C SER A 27 -8.94 22.85 -9.28
N GLU A 28 -8.31 24.00 -9.53
CA GLU A 28 -7.36 24.19 -10.63
C GLU A 28 -5.94 23.68 -10.26
N LEU A 29 -5.59 23.74 -8.98
CA LEU A 29 -4.32 23.23 -8.44
C LEU A 29 -4.30 21.70 -8.31
N LEU A 30 -5.45 21.09 -8.08
CA LEU A 30 -5.60 19.65 -7.90
C LEU A 30 -6.51 19.11 -9.02
N ILE A 31 -5.93 18.35 -9.93
CA ILE A 31 -6.66 17.71 -11.04
C ILE A 31 -7.53 16.58 -10.45
N GLU A 32 -8.75 16.92 -10.04
CA GLU A 32 -9.76 15.94 -9.64
C GLU A 32 -10.48 15.38 -10.87
N ARG A 33 -10.58 14.06 -10.97
CA ARG A 33 -11.42 13.41 -11.99
C ARG A 33 -12.89 13.50 -11.66
N LYS A 34 -13.21 13.51 -10.35
CA LYS A 34 -14.57 13.68 -9.81
C LYS A 34 -14.49 14.55 -8.56
N SER A 35 -15.48 15.43 -8.35
CA SER A 35 -15.57 16.25 -7.14
C SER A 35 -15.52 15.39 -5.87
N GLY A 36 -14.61 15.71 -4.95
CA GLY A 36 -14.43 15.00 -3.67
C GLY A 36 -13.58 13.73 -3.74
N GLU A 37 -12.96 13.39 -4.88
CA GLU A 37 -12.12 12.20 -5.05
C GLU A 37 -10.89 12.25 -4.14
N ILE A 38 -10.22 13.39 -4.06
CA ILE A 38 -9.03 13.57 -3.23
C ILE A 38 -9.36 13.40 -1.75
N LYS A 39 -10.47 13.98 -1.31
CA LYS A 39 -10.94 13.87 0.08
C LYS A 39 -11.24 12.44 0.47
N SER A 40 -11.95 11.72 -0.39
CA SER A 40 -12.25 10.29 -0.19
C SER A 40 -10.97 9.46 -0.12
N SER A 41 -10.04 9.68 -1.06
CA SER A 41 -8.76 8.97 -1.10
C SER A 41 -7.91 9.22 0.14
N LEU A 42 -7.86 10.46 0.64
CA LEU A 42 -7.13 10.79 1.86
C LEU A 42 -7.73 10.11 3.09
N VAL A 43 -9.07 10.10 3.22
CA VAL A 43 -9.73 9.38 4.33
C VAL A 43 -9.40 7.89 4.28
N ILE A 44 -9.41 7.28 3.10
CA ILE A 44 -9.04 5.87 2.91
C ILE A 44 -7.59 5.62 3.32
N VAL A 45 -6.64 6.44 2.84
CA VAL A 45 -5.21 6.32 3.18
C VAL A 45 -4.98 6.43 4.68
N PHE A 46 -5.54 7.46 5.33
CA PHE A 46 -5.36 7.65 6.77
C PHE A 46 -6.03 6.55 7.60
N SER A 47 -7.19 6.06 7.16
CA SER A 47 -7.86 4.93 7.82
C SER A 47 -7.02 3.66 7.70
N MET A 48 -6.43 3.41 6.54
CA MET A 48 -5.50 2.30 6.32
C MET A 48 -4.30 2.37 7.26
N PHE A 49 -3.63 3.54 7.34
CA PHE A 49 -2.52 3.73 8.26
C PHE A 49 -2.92 3.51 9.72
N ALA A 50 -4.06 4.06 10.15
CA ALA A 50 -4.55 3.91 11.52
C ALA A 50 -4.77 2.43 11.87
N VAL A 51 -5.39 1.65 10.99
CA VAL A 51 -5.63 0.22 11.21
C VAL A 51 -4.32 -0.56 11.25
N LEU A 52 -3.40 -0.33 10.28
CA LEU A 52 -2.09 -1.00 10.28
C LEU A 52 -1.27 -0.70 11.54
N ILE A 53 -1.26 0.56 11.98
CA ILE A 53 -0.56 0.96 13.21
C ILE A 53 -1.20 0.28 14.43
N CYS A 54 -2.52 0.24 14.52
CA CYS A 54 -3.21 -0.43 15.61
C CYS A 54 -2.92 -1.94 15.64
N VAL A 55 -2.96 -2.59 14.48
CA VAL A 55 -2.78 -4.05 14.39
C VAL A 55 -1.31 -4.43 14.52
N CYS A 56 -0.44 -3.90 13.65
CA CYS A 56 0.95 -4.34 13.58
C CYS A 56 1.79 -3.82 14.76
N TRP A 57 1.63 -2.57 15.11
CA TRP A 57 2.37 -1.98 16.22
C TRP A 57 1.63 -2.09 17.56
N GLY A 58 0.34 -1.77 17.60
CA GLY A 58 -0.43 -1.74 18.86
C GLY A 58 -0.69 -3.13 19.43
N TRP A 59 -1.07 -4.09 18.59
CA TRP A 59 -1.42 -5.44 19.04
C TRP A 59 -0.26 -6.43 18.92
N ILE A 60 0.49 -6.40 17.81
CA ILE A 60 1.59 -7.34 17.55
C ILE A 60 2.91 -6.84 18.16
N GLY A 61 3.08 -5.52 18.28
CA GLY A 61 4.27 -4.88 18.85
C GLY A 61 5.35 -4.53 17.81
N GLU A 62 5.16 -4.89 16.54
CA GLU A 62 6.18 -4.83 15.50
C GLU A 62 5.96 -3.66 14.52
N LYS A 63 6.70 -2.58 14.72
CA LYS A 63 6.60 -1.35 13.90
C LYS A 63 6.99 -1.57 12.45
N TYR A 64 7.99 -2.41 12.20
CA TYR A 64 8.51 -2.64 10.85
C TYR A 64 7.51 -3.34 9.93
N LEU A 65 6.53 -4.07 10.49
CA LEU A 65 5.45 -4.67 9.70
C LEU A 65 4.57 -3.61 9.03
N VAL A 66 4.33 -2.47 9.72
CA VAL A 66 3.64 -1.33 9.11
C VAL A 66 4.43 -0.80 7.93
N ILE A 67 5.74 -0.55 8.13
CA ILE A 67 6.62 0.00 7.11
C ILE A 67 6.71 -0.95 5.92
N ALA A 68 6.91 -2.26 6.16
CA ALA A 68 7.00 -3.27 5.11
C ALA A 68 5.71 -3.33 4.27
N SER A 69 4.54 -3.34 4.92
CA SER A 69 3.24 -3.40 4.25
C SER A 69 2.97 -2.16 3.40
N VAL A 70 3.26 -0.97 3.93
CA VAL A 70 3.06 0.29 3.23
C VAL A 70 4.04 0.45 2.07
N PHE A 71 5.30 0.06 2.25
CA PHE A 71 6.30 0.13 1.17
C PHE A 71 6.03 -0.89 0.06
N ALA A 72 5.60 -2.11 0.42
CA ALA A 72 5.19 -3.11 -0.56
C ALA A 72 4.09 -2.59 -1.49
N TRP A 73 3.08 -1.91 -0.92
CA TRP A 73 2.02 -1.29 -1.69
C TRP A 73 2.48 -0.01 -2.40
N GLY A 74 2.92 1.00 -1.66
CA GLY A 74 3.12 2.35 -2.20
C GLY A 74 4.21 2.43 -3.27
N LEU A 75 5.37 1.77 -3.04
CA LEU A 75 6.44 1.70 -4.04
C LEU A 75 6.08 0.73 -5.16
N GLY A 76 5.42 -0.39 -4.85
CA GLY A 76 4.98 -1.37 -5.82
C GLY A 76 3.95 -0.81 -6.81
N ASP A 77 2.91 -0.15 -6.32
CA ASP A 77 1.87 0.47 -7.14
C ASP A 77 2.42 1.60 -8.02
N ALA A 78 3.28 2.46 -7.45
CA ALA A 78 3.96 3.49 -8.23
C ALA A 78 4.79 2.89 -9.37
N ALA A 79 5.53 1.81 -9.11
CA ALA A 79 6.30 1.10 -10.12
C ALA A 79 5.41 0.46 -11.18
N ALA A 80 4.31 -0.19 -10.77
CA ALA A 80 3.32 -0.79 -11.67
C ALA A 80 2.73 0.27 -12.63
N ALA A 81 2.36 1.42 -12.10
CA ALA A 81 1.80 2.52 -12.88
C ALA A 81 2.82 3.10 -13.88
N LEU A 82 4.07 3.33 -13.45
CA LEU A 82 5.12 3.89 -14.30
C LEU A 82 5.54 2.92 -15.40
N VAL A 83 5.82 1.66 -15.05
CA VAL A 83 6.25 0.64 -16.00
C VAL A 83 5.10 0.24 -16.93
N GLY A 84 3.91 0.06 -16.39
CA GLY A 84 2.72 -0.27 -17.18
C GLY A 84 2.36 0.79 -18.21
N LYS A 85 2.48 2.08 -17.87
CA LYS A 85 2.25 3.19 -18.81
C LYS A 85 3.34 3.32 -19.87
N ARG A 86 4.61 3.09 -19.50
CA ARG A 86 5.74 3.33 -20.41
C ARG A 86 6.10 2.11 -21.25
N PHE A 87 6.00 0.92 -20.71
CA PHE A 87 6.47 -0.32 -21.31
C PHE A 87 5.40 -1.39 -21.49
N GLY A 88 4.16 -1.15 -21.03
CA GLY A 88 3.05 -2.10 -21.12
C GLY A 88 2.72 -2.45 -22.57
N LYS A 89 2.95 -3.71 -22.94
CA LYS A 89 2.62 -4.27 -24.25
C LYS A 89 1.55 -5.37 -24.13
N HIS A 90 1.61 -6.14 -23.04
CA HIS A 90 0.70 -7.26 -22.81
C HIS A 90 -0.36 -6.86 -21.80
N TYR A 91 -1.51 -6.41 -22.29
CA TYR A 91 -2.62 -6.01 -21.43
C TYR A 91 -3.42 -7.24 -20.99
N ILE A 92 -3.78 -7.23 -19.71
CA ILE A 92 -4.59 -8.30 -19.11
C ILE A 92 -6.05 -7.87 -19.22
N GLU A 93 -6.80 -8.57 -20.06
CA GLU A 93 -8.25 -8.36 -20.23
C GLU A 93 -9.03 -9.44 -19.49
N GLY A 94 -9.98 -9.03 -18.66
CA GLY A 94 -10.83 -9.97 -17.93
C GLY A 94 -11.96 -9.26 -17.20
N LYS A 95 -13.04 -9.96 -16.92
CA LYS A 95 -14.20 -9.42 -16.17
C LYS A 95 -13.85 -8.95 -14.75
N LEU A 96 -12.74 -9.45 -14.20
CA LEU A 96 -12.28 -9.14 -12.85
C LEU A 96 -11.20 -8.04 -12.82
N VAL A 97 -10.62 -7.69 -13.98
CA VAL A 97 -9.56 -6.68 -14.10
C VAL A 97 -10.19 -5.37 -14.55
N GLU A 98 -9.94 -4.28 -13.83
CA GLU A 98 -10.42 -2.94 -14.17
C GLU A 98 -9.31 -2.11 -14.81
N GLY A 99 -9.65 -1.42 -15.90
CA GLY A 99 -8.74 -0.54 -16.60
C GLY A 99 -7.71 -1.29 -17.47
N ARG A 100 -6.66 -0.56 -17.87
CA ARG A 100 -5.55 -1.09 -18.69
C ARG A 100 -4.41 -1.56 -17.79
N LYS A 101 -4.54 -2.73 -17.19
CA LYS A 101 -3.43 -3.34 -16.44
C LYS A 101 -2.57 -4.18 -17.36
N SER A 102 -1.26 -4.12 -17.21
CA SER A 102 -0.30 -4.86 -18.05
C SER A 102 0.51 -5.85 -17.23
N LEU A 103 0.92 -6.93 -17.87
CA LEU A 103 1.81 -7.94 -17.28
C LEU A 103 3.14 -7.31 -16.81
N GLU A 104 3.67 -6.37 -17.58
CA GLU A 104 4.91 -5.65 -17.24
C GLU A 104 4.73 -4.80 -15.98
N GLY A 105 3.57 -4.14 -15.82
CA GLY A 105 3.23 -3.41 -14.62
C GLY A 105 3.11 -4.32 -13.40
N THR A 106 2.39 -5.44 -13.53
CA THR A 106 2.24 -6.43 -12.44
C THR A 106 3.59 -7.03 -12.04
N LEU A 107 4.48 -7.30 -13.02
CA LEU A 107 5.82 -7.79 -12.73
C LEU A 107 6.67 -6.71 -12.02
N ALA A 108 6.55 -5.45 -12.43
CA ALA A 108 7.23 -4.33 -11.75
C ALA A 108 6.74 -4.20 -10.30
N MET A 109 5.45 -4.32 -10.05
CA MET A 109 4.90 -4.37 -8.69
C MET A 109 5.54 -5.48 -7.88
N PHE A 110 5.56 -6.70 -8.41
CA PHE A 110 6.18 -7.84 -7.72
C PHE A 110 7.63 -7.57 -7.34
N VAL A 111 8.45 -7.13 -8.31
CA VAL A 111 9.89 -6.90 -8.09
C VAL A 111 10.14 -5.80 -7.07
N VAL A 112 9.43 -4.67 -7.19
CA VAL A 112 9.63 -3.53 -6.28
C VAL A 112 9.09 -3.83 -4.88
N SER A 113 7.95 -4.49 -4.77
CA SER A 113 7.42 -4.94 -3.47
C SER A 113 8.37 -5.95 -2.81
N PHE A 114 8.93 -6.89 -3.59
CA PHE A 114 9.92 -7.86 -3.10
C PHE A 114 11.15 -7.16 -2.52
N VAL A 115 11.75 -6.24 -3.28
CA VAL A 115 12.95 -5.50 -2.84
C VAL A 115 12.64 -4.64 -1.62
N SER A 116 11.48 -4.00 -1.59
CA SER A 116 11.05 -3.15 -0.47
C SER A 116 10.86 -3.94 0.82
N VAL A 117 10.15 -5.07 0.76
CA VAL A 117 9.96 -5.94 1.93
C VAL A 117 11.28 -6.54 2.37
N MET A 118 12.08 -7.05 1.44
CA MET A 118 13.42 -7.57 1.72
C MET A 118 14.28 -6.53 2.44
N GLY A 119 14.31 -5.29 1.95
CA GLY A 119 15.08 -4.21 2.56
C GLY A 119 14.65 -3.92 4.00
N VAL A 120 13.33 -3.84 4.25
CA VAL A 120 12.80 -3.61 5.60
C VAL A 120 13.14 -4.76 6.54
N LEU A 121 13.00 -6.01 6.10
CA LEU A 121 13.32 -7.18 6.93
C LEU A 121 14.82 -7.26 7.25
N LEU A 122 15.70 -6.98 6.28
CA LEU A 122 17.14 -6.97 6.48
C LEU A 122 17.58 -5.87 7.46
N VAL A 123 17.01 -4.68 7.36
CA VAL A 123 17.32 -3.57 8.28
C VAL A 123 16.85 -3.88 9.70
N ASN A 124 15.72 -4.56 9.85
CA ASN A 124 15.18 -4.88 11.17
C ASN A 124 15.88 -6.08 11.83
N GLY A 125 16.37 -7.04 11.04
CA GLY A 125 17.14 -8.20 11.54
C GLY A 125 16.37 -9.16 12.45
N SER A 126 15.04 -9.18 12.39
CA SER A 126 14.17 -9.95 13.29
C SER A 126 13.73 -11.31 12.73
N VAL A 127 14.32 -11.75 11.62
CA VAL A 127 13.97 -12.99 10.93
C VAL A 127 15.25 -13.78 10.67
N GLU A 128 15.17 -15.11 10.76
CA GLU A 128 16.26 -16.00 10.37
C GLU A 128 16.62 -15.78 8.89
N TRP A 129 17.92 -15.86 8.56
CA TRP A 129 18.47 -15.50 7.24
C TRP A 129 17.80 -16.22 6.08
N TYR A 130 17.33 -17.46 6.25
CA TYR A 130 16.60 -18.23 5.22
C TYR A 130 15.13 -17.80 5.07
N GLY A 131 14.58 -17.06 6.03
CA GLY A 131 13.20 -16.55 6.01
C GLY A 131 13.02 -15.31 5.15
N TYR A 132 14.06 -14.52 4.93
CA TYR A 132 13.93 -13.22 4.20
C TYR A 132 13.34 -13.39 2.80
N VAL A 133 13.91 -14.28 2.00
CA VAL A 133 13.50 -14.48 0.60
C VAL A 133 12.06 -15.00 0.49
N PRO A 134 11.66 -16.09 1.18
CA PRO A 134 10.30 -16.60 1.05
C PRO A 134 9.25 -15.63 1.59
N ILE A 135 9.51 -14.90 2.68
CA ILE A 135 8.58 -13.90 3.21
C ILE A 135 8.39 -12.76 2.21
N ALA A 136 9.49 -12.20 1.69
CA ALA A 136 9.43 -11.12 0.72
C ALA A 136 8.73 -11.55 -0.59
N ALA A 137 9.04 -12.76 -1.08
CA ALA A 137 8.44 -13.30 -2.29
C ALA A 137 6.93 -13.56 -2.14
N ALA A 138 6.51 -14.17 -1.03
CA ALA A 138 5.10 -14.42 -0.76
C ALA A 138 4.31 -13.11 -0.62
N THR A 139 4.84 -12.13 0.10
CA THR A 139 4.21 -10.82 0.27
C THR A 139 4.10 -10.09 -1.06
N ALA A 140 5.17 -10.05 -1.84
CA ALA A 140 5.18 -9.40 -3.16
C ALA A 140 4.22 -10.07 -4.14
N ALA A 141 4.14 -11.40 -4.14
CA ALA A 141 3.19 -12.14 -4.99
C ALA A 141 1.74 -11.81 -4.65
N VAL A 142 1.40 -11.78 -3.35
CA VAL A 142 0.06 -11.41 -2.90
C VAL A 142 -0.27 -9.96 -3.26
N CYS A 143 0.64 -9.02 -3.04
CA CYS A 143 0.44 -7.62 -3.44
C CYS A 143 0.18 -7.49 -4.94
N ALA A 144 0.98 -8.15 -5.78
CA ALA A 144 0.83 -8.11 -7.23
C ALA A 144 -0.51 -8.71 -7.70
N VAL A 145 -0.96 -9.81 -7.09
CA VAL A 145 -2.25 -10.42 -7.38
C VAL A 145 -3.41 -9.54 -6.91
N VAL A 146 -3.33 -9.01 -5.69
CA VAL A 146 -4.39 -8.15 -5.13
C VAL A 146 -4.51 -6.86 -5.95
N GLU A 147 -3.38 -6.22 -6.32
CA GLU A 147 -3.38 -5.04 -7.19
C GLU A 147 -4.07 -5.34 -8.51
N LEU A 148 -3.75 -6.48 -9.15
CA LEU A 148 -4.31 -6.87 -10.44
C LEU A 148 -5.85 -6.97 -10.41
N TYR A 149 -6.41 -7.53 -9.34
CA TYR A 149 -7.85 -7.79 -9.21
C TYR A 149 -8.63 -6.69 -8.49
N THR A 150 -7.96 -5.74 -7.85
CA THR A 150 -8.64 -4.65 -7.14
C THR A 150 -9.14 -3.58 -8.10
N LYS A 151 -10.36 -3.09 -7.84
CA LYS A 151 -11.10 -2.12 -8.65
C LYS A 151 -11.32 -0.83 -7.89
N GLY A 152 -11.57 0.26 -8.64
CA GLY A 152 -12.05 1.53 -8.09
C GLY A 152 -11.08 2.23 -7.14
N GLY A 153 -9.75 2.00 -7.23
CA GLY A 153 -8.76 2.62 -6.33
C GLY A 153 -8.77 2.04 -4.91
N MET A 154 -9.42 0.89 -4.70
CA MET A 154 -9.42 0.20 -3.40
C MET A 154 -8.11 -0.54 -3.11
N ASP A 155 -7.18 -0.60 -4.05
CA ASP A 155 -5.82 -1.11 -3.91
C ASP A 155 -5.06 -0.44 -2.78
N THR A 156 -5.28 0.87 -2.58
CA THR A 156 -4.78 1.65 -1.44
C THR A 156 -5.11 1.04 -0.08
N LEU A 157 -6.22 0.33 0.03
CA LEU A 157 -6.64 -0.34 1.26
C LEU A 157 -6.29 -1.84 1.24
N THR A 158 -6.64 -2.52 0.15
CA THR A 158 -6.56 -3.97 0.06
C THR A 158 -5.13 -4.49 -0.02
N CYS A 159 -4.23 -3.84 -0.76
CA CYS A 159 -2.85 -4.26 -0.88
C CYS A 159 -2.06 -4.19 0.44
N PRO A 160 -2.07 -3.08 1.21
CA PRO A 160 -1.36 -3.03 2.49
C PRO A 160 -1.90 -4.02 3.52
N PHE A 161 -3.23 -4.23 3.54
CA PHE A 161 -3.81 -5.22 4.45
C PHE A 161 -3.48 -6.65 4.04
N ALA A 162 -3.48 -6.96 2.75
CA ALA A 162 -3.05 -8.26 2.25
C ALA A 162 -1.56 -8.51 2.54
N ALA A 163 -0.70 -7.50 2.36
CA ALA A 163 0.70 -7.57 2.74
C ALA A 163 0.87 -7.86 4.23
N ALA A 164 0.18 -7.14 5.12
CA ALA A 164 0.23 -7.37 6.56
C ALA A 164 -0.30 -8.76 6.93
N ALA A 165 -1.39 -9.21 6.31
CA ALA A 165 -1.98 -10.53 6.56
C ALA A 165 -1.03 -11.70 6.22
N ILE A 166 -0.12 -11.51 5.28
CA ILE A 166 0.91 -12.48 4.92
C ILE A 166 2.17 -12.30 5.78
N LEU A 167 2.63 -11.06 5.98
CA LEU A 167 3.82 -10.77 6.77
C LEU A 167 3.70 -11.24 8.21
N ILE A 168 2.58 -10.97 8.87
CA ILE A 168 2.38 -11.28 10.29
C ILE A 168 2.60 -12.76 10.60
N PRO A 169 1.89 -13.73 9.97
CA PRO A 169 2.08 -15.13 10.28
C PRO A 169 3.44 -15.66 9.83
N LEU A 170 3.97 -15.20 8.69
CA LEU A 170 5.26 -15.68 8.20
C LEU A 170 6.42 -15.19 9.08
N VAL A 171 6.37 -13.93 9.52
CA VAL A 171 7.39 -13.42 10.45
C VAL A 171 7.31 -14.11 11.79
N ARG A 172 6.12 -14.44 12.30
CA ARG A 172 5.98 -15.22 13.53
C ARG A 172 6.48 -16.67 13.40
N LEU A 173 6.39 -17.23 12.20
CA LEU A 173 6.85 -18.59 11.92
C LEU A 173 8.38 -18.68 11.82
N TRP A 174 9.03 -17.66 11.26
CA TRP A 174 10.48 -17.61 11.02
C TRP A 174 11.21 -16.50 11.82
N GLY A 175 10.50 -15.81 12.69
CA GLY A 175 11.08 -14.81 13.59
C GLY A 175 11.88 -15.48 14.73
N VAL A 176 12.92 -14.79 15.16
CA VAL A 176 13.76 -15.15 16.31
C VAL A 176 13.11 -14.67 17.60
#